data_c9c998beb7e4fc39ecfd439761011ad6
#
_entry.id   c9c998beb7e4fc39ecfd439761011ad6
#
_cell.length_a   1.000
_cell.length_b   1.000
_cell.length_c   1.000
_cell.angle_alpha   90.00
_cell.angle_beta   90.00
_cell.angle_gamma   90.00
#
_symmetry.space_group_name_H-M   'P 1'
#
loop_
_entity.id
_entity.type
_entity.pdbx_description
1 polymer ?
#
loop_
_entity_poly.entity_id
_entity_poly.type
_entity_poly.pdbx_seq_one_letter_code
_entity_poly.pdbx_strand_id
1 'polypeptide(L)'
;MFVEVPELSVLFVGDFIMPYLGAPFAEEGNLQGLLEAIDIVVEKNPRYLLHGHQPLTLNFRPAPVLAALKTDLAWLREQVLEAIRRGDENAVVQQANLMPPDLLSGPAGAILPYLLMREHVIDRLYDQNVGYWQADLQGISHISHAERAEMLVDYLGVSQRQFAGALERMIADGRYELAASLLESSKDRFARSESIAKRERRIYRKLMEQYQNTDPFKFLLYSAKAGEQLPQMGPTRREDAHRDRQTEPAGTSAAK
;
A
#
# COMPACT_ATOMS: atom_id res chain seq x y z
N MET A 1 -22.76 5.80 4.77
CA MET A 1 -24.16 5.74 4.21
C MET A 1 -24.10 4.88 2.96
N PHE A 2 -24.97 3.87 2.85
CA PHE A 2 -25.14 3.07 1.63
C PHE A 2 -26.42 3.50 0.94
N VAL A 3 -26.40 3.49 -0.39
CA VAL A 3 -27.60 3.74 -1.20
C VAL A 3 -27.86 2.49 -2.04
N GLU A 4 -29.03 1.88 -1.85
CA GLU A 4 -29.46 0.68 -2.56
C GLU A 4 -30.53 1.01 -3.58
N VAL A 5 -30.41 0.41 -4.77
CA VAL A 5 -31.44 0.41 -5.81
C VAL A 5 -31.82 -1.05 -6.06
N PRO A 6 -32.78 -1.60 -5.29
CA PRO A 6 -33.08 -3.04 -5.30
C PRO A 6 -33.49 -3.56 -6.68
N GLU A 7 -34.27 -2.78 -7.44
CA GLU A 7 -34.79 -3.17 -8.77
C GLU A 7 -33.67 -3.42 -9.78
N LEU A 8 -32.51 -2.77 -9.58
CA LEU A 8 -31.33 -2.92 -10.43
C LEU A 8 -30.27 -3.81 -9.80
N SER A 9 -30.48 -4.27 -8.54
CA SER A 9 -29.48 -4.97 -7.75
C SER A 9 -28.14 -4.18 -7.67
N VAL A 10 -28.26 -2.87 -7.45
CA VAL A 10 -27.15 -1.92 -7.32
C VAL A 10 -27.02 -1.50 -5.86
N LEU A 11 -25.80 -1.50 -5.35
CA LEU A 11 -25.45 -0.91 -4.05
C LEU A 11 -24.32 0.10 -4.24
N PHE A 12 -24.55 1.34 -3.86
CA PHE A 12 -23.53 2.39 -3.80
C PHE A 12 -23.00 2.49 -2.37
N VAL A 13 -21.69 2.31 -2.20
CA VAL A 13 -21.00 2.26 -0.90
C VAL A 13 -20.11 3.47 -0.64
N GLY A 14 -20.05 4.44 -1.56
CA GLY A 14 -19.14 5.58 -1.45
C GLY A 14 -17.68 5.12 -1.45
N ASP A 15 -16.87 5.70 -0.58
CA ASP A 15 -15.44 5.38 -0.45
C ASP A 15 -15.16 4.30 0.59
N PHE A 16 -16.21 3.69 1.10
CA PHE A 16 -16.13 2.75 2.22
C PHE A 16 -15.32 1.48 1.89
N ILE A 17 -15.45 0.95 0.69
CA ILE A 17 -14.64 -0.15 0.18
C ILE A 17 -14.02 0.32 -1.13
N MET A 18 -12.78 0.76 -1.07
CA MET A 18 -12.00 1.11 -2.27
C MET A 18 -10.97 0.01 -2.53
N PRO A 19 -11.19 -0.85 -3.54
CA PRO A 19 -10.31 -1.99 -3.78
C PRO A 19 -8.91 -1.63 -4.27
N TYR A 20 -8.63 -0.36 -4.59
CA TYR A 20 -7.40 0.03 -5.26
C TYR A 20 -6.58 1.14 -4.60
N LEU A 21 -7.12 1.90 -3.64
CA LEU A 21 -6.44 3.10 -3.14
C LEU A 21 -6.24 3.16 -1.62
N GLY A 22 -6.45 2.04 -0.92
CA GLY A 22 -6.44 2.08 0.55
C GLY A 22 -7.57 3.01 1.05
N ALA A 23 -8.53 2.48 1.74
CA ALA A 23 -9.71 3.27 2.05
C ALA A 23 -9.39 4.37 3.07
N PRO A 24 -9.96 5.57 2.90
CA PRO A 24 -9.91 6.65 3.91
C PRO A 24 -10.40 6.22 5.30
N PHE A 25 -11.14 5.11 5.42
CA PHE A 25 -11.58 4.58 6.70
C PHE A 25 -10.43 4.35 7.70
N ALA A 26 -9.20 4.12 7.21
CA ALA A 26 -8.04 3.98 8.08
C ALA A 26 -7.80 5.24 8.92
N GLU A 27 -8.16 6.41 8.40
CA GLU A 27 -8.01 7.69 9.08
C GLU A 27 -9.25 8.08 9.91
N GLU A 28 -10.46 7.77 9.43
CA GLU A 28 -11.71 8.30 9.99
C GLU A 28 -12.54 7.25 10.76
N GLY A 29 -12.34 5.96 10.50
CA GLY A 29 -13.14 4.87 11.04
C GLY A 29 -12.39 3.97 12.01
N ASN A 30 -12.97 2.79 12.20
CA ASN A 30 -12.32 1.70 12.89
C ASN A 30 -12.53 0.38 12.12
N LEU A 31 -11.64 -0.57 12.34
CA LEU A 31 -11.68 -1.85 11.64
C LEU A 31 -12.97 -2.63 11.92
N GLN A 32 -13.49 -2.57 13.14
CA GLN A 32 -14.73 -3.28 13.50
C GLN A 32 -15.90 -2.77 12.65
N GLY A 33 -16.07 -1.46 12.52
CA GLY A 33 -17.11 -0.87 11.67
C GLY A 33 -16.96 -1.23 10.19
N LEU A 34 -15.71 -1.36 9.69
CA LEU A 34 -15.44 -1.85 8.34
C LEU A 34 -15.91 -3.31 8.18
N LEU A 35 -15.57 -4.19 9.12
CA LEU A 35 -15.96 -5.61 9.05
C LEU A 35 -17.48 -5.78 9.10
N GLU A 36 -18.18 -5.01 9.94
CA GLU A 36 -19.65 -4.98 10.02
C GLU A 36 -20.29 -4.49 8.72
N ALA A 37 -19.71 -3.47 8.11
CA ALA A 37 -20.24 -2.95 6.86
C ALA A 37 -19.96 -3.87 5.68
N ILE A 38 -18.86 -4.63 5.68
CA ILE A 38 -18.65 -5.73 4.73
C ILE A 38 -19.76 -6.78 4.87
N ASP A 39 -20.18 -7.12 6.09
CA ASP A 39 -21.29 -8.05 6.31
C ASP A 39 -22.58 -7.58 5.65
N ILE A 40 -22.90 -6.28 5.78
CA ILE A 40 -24.09 -5.70 5.12
C ILE A 40 -24.01 -5.87 3.60
N VAL A 41 -22.85 -5.61 3.00
CA VAL A 41 -22.68 -5.76 1.55
C VAL A 41 -22.77 -7.23 1.11
N VAL A 42 -22.17 -8.14 1.89
CA VAL A 42 -22.23 -9.58 1.64
C VAL A 42 -23.67 -10.11 1.75
N GLU A 43 -24.41 -9.68 2.76
CA GLU A 43 -25.81 -10.07 2.97
C GLU A 43 -26.71 -9.58 1.82
N LYS A 44 -26.54 -8.33 1.41
CA LYS A 44 -27.30 -7.75 0.28
C LYS A 44 -26.94 -8.35 -1.07
N ASN A 45 -25.75 -8.92 -1.21
CA ASN A 45 -25.24 -9.58 -2.40
C ASN A 45 -25.61 -8.85 -3.71
N PRO A 46 -25.25 -7.58 -3.86
CA PRO A 46 -25.63 -6.80 -5.04
C PRO A 46 -24.94 -7.33 -6.28
N ARG A 47 -25.64 -7.26 -7.42
CA ARG A 47 -25.05 -7.57 -8.73
C ARG A 47 -24.00 -6.52 -9.13
N TYR A 48 -24.21 -5.26 -8.74
CA TYR A 48 -23.33 -4.15 -9.04
C TYR A 48 -23.00 -3.40 -7.76
N LEU A 49 -21.70 -3.27 -7.49
CA LEU A 49 -21.17 -2.48 -6.39
C LEU A 49 -20.54 -1.20 -6.98
N LEU A 50 -21.03 -0.04 -6.55
CA LEU A 50 -20.53 1.25 -6.97
C LEU A 50 -19.72 1.90 -5.86
N HIS A 51 -18.57 2.42 -6.22
CA HIS A 51 -17.66 3.18 -5.36
C HIS A 51 -17.65 4.66 -5.75
N GLY A 52 -17.22 5.53 -4.83
CA GLY A 52 -17.15 6.97 -5.09
C GLY A 52 -16.14 7.37 -6.16
N HIS A 53 -15.07 6.62 -6.33
CA HIS A 53 -13.94 6.99 -7.20
C HIS A 53 -13.69 6.02 -8.36
N GLN A 54 -14.52 5.02 -8.53
CA GLN A 54 -14.25 3.96 -9.52
C GLN A 54 -15.45 3.72 -10.44
N PRO A 55 -15.19 3.42 -11.72
CA PRO A 55 -16.26 3.02 -12.61
C PRO A 55 -16.87 1.68 -12.16
N LEU A 56 -18.06 1.40 -12.66
CA LEU A 56 -18.78 0.15 -12.45
C LEU A 56 -17.90 -1.05 -12.80
N THR A 57 -17.68 -1.95 -11.84
CA THR A 57 -16.93 -3.18 -12.03
C THR A 57 -17.90 -4.33 -12.35
N LEU A 58 -18.11 -4.60 -13.63
CA LEU A 58 -19.07 -5.60 -14.09
C LEU A 58 -18.71 -7.06 -13.76
N ASN A 59 -17.42 -7.33 -13.58
CA ASN A 59 -16.91 -8.69 -13.35
C ASN A 59 -16.51 -8.97 -11.89
N PHE A 60 -16.77 -8.02 -11.01
CA PHE A 60 -16.49 -8.15 -9.59
C PHE A 60 -17.69 -8.85 -8.94
N ARG A 61 -17.47 -10.03 -8.38
CA ARG A 61 -18.45 -10.69 -7.52
C ARG A 61 -18.23 -10.22 -6.09
N PRO A 62 -18.94 -9.19 -5.62
CA PRO A 62 -18.57 -8.51 -4.37
C PRO A 62 -18.65 -9.45 -3.18
N ALA A 63 -19.68 -10.26 -3.05
CA ALA A 63 -19.91 -11.05 -1.86
C ALA A 63 -18.80 -12.07 -1.54
N PRO A 64 -18.34 -12.95 -2.47
CA PRO A 64 -17.26 -13.89 -2.17
C PRO A 64 -15.91 -13.21 -1.90
N VAL A 65 -15.61 -12.14 -2.67
CA VAL A 65 -14.36 -11.39 -2.52
C VAL A 65 -14.33 -10.63 -1.20
N LEU A 66 -15.42 -9.98 -0.85
CA LEU A 66 -15.52 -9.23 0.41
C LEU A 66 -15.55 -10.14 1.63
N ALA A 67 -16.20 -11.32 1.54
CA ALA A 67 -16.16 -12.31 2.60
C ALA A 67 -14.73 -12.82 2.86
N ALA A 68 -13.95 -13.07 1.80
CA ALA A 68 -12.55 -13.42 1.93
C ALA A 68 -11.73 -12.28 2.53
N LEU A 69 -11.87 -11.05 1.99
CA LEU A 69 -11.19 -9.86 2.52
C LEU A 69 -11.50 -9.65 4.01
N LYS A 70 -12.77 -9.82 4.42
CA LYS A 70 -13.16 -9.75 5.83
C LYS A 70 -12.40 -10.76 6.68
N THR A 71 -12.31 -12.01 6.21
CA THR A 71 -11.59 -13.09 6.93
C THR A 71 -10.11 -12.73 7.07
N ASP A 72 -9.48 -12.21 6.00
CA ASP A 72 -8.09 -11.81 6.01
C ASP A 72 -7.82 -10.62 6.95
N LEU A 73 -8.70 -9.62 6.95
CA LEU A 73 -8.61 -8.47 7.85
C LEU A 73 -8.88 -8.84 9.32
N ALA A 74 -9.79 -9.76 9.57
CA ALA A 74 -10.03 -10.28 10.92
C ALA A 74 -8.81 -11.05 11.45
N TRP A 75 -8.18 -11.88 10.61
CA TRP A 75 -6.93 -12.54 10.94
C TRP A 75 -5.83 -11.51 11.25
N LEU A 76 -5.65 -10.49 10.39
CA LEU A 76 -4.68 -9.42 10.61
C LEU A 76 -4.90 -8.74 11.97
N ARG A 77 -6.16 -8.39 12.27
CA ARG A 77 -6.53 -7.79 13.56
C ARG A 77 -6.04 -8.61 14.73
N GLU A 78 -6.28 -9.92 14.73
CA GLU A 78 -5.86 -10.79 15.83
C GLU A 78 -4.33 -10.86 15.95
N GLN A 79 -3.60 -10.93 14.83
CA GLN A 79 -2.13 -10.92 14.86
C GLN A 79 -1.59 -9.61 15.45
N VAL A 80 -2.16 -8.47 15.04
CA VAL A 80 -1.73 -7.15 15.54
C VAL A 80 -2.08 -6.97 17.01
N LEU A 81 -3.29 -7.34 17.44
CA LEU A 81 -3.67 -7.25 18.85
C LEU A 81 -2.81 -8.15 19.74
N GLU A 82 -2.40 -9.32 19.25
CA GLU A 82 -1.49 -10.19 19.97
C GLU A 82 -0.07 -9.58 20.06
N ALA A 83 0.41 -8.96 18.99
CA ALA A 83 1.68 -8.22 18.99
C ALA A 83 1.64 -7.07 20.02
N ILE A 84 0.55 -6.29 20.05
CA ILE A 84 0.34 -5.22 21.03
C ILE A 84 0.36 -5.77 22.47
N ARG A 85 -0.29 -6.91 22.75
CA ARG A 85 -0.26 -7.53 24.08
C ARG A 85 1.14 -8.00 24.49
N ARG A 86 1.98 -8.41 23.54
CA ARG A 86 3.41 -8.74 23.79
C ARG A 86 4.27 -7.50 24.00
N GLY A 87 3.79 -6.31 23.68
CA GLY A 87 4.56 -5.06 23.69
C GLY A 87 5.46 -4.88 22.48
N ASP A 88 5.16 -5.54 21.36
CA ASP A 88 5.91 -5.35 20.11
C ASP A 88 5.68 -3.92 19.60
N GLU A 89 6.71 -3.30 19.06
CA GLU A 89 6.62 -1.97 18.44
C GLU A 89 5.89 -2.03 17.10
N ASN A 90 5.13 -0.98 16.76
CA ASN A 90 4.45 -0.86 15.47
C ASN A 90 5.39 -1.15 14.29
N ALA A 91 6.59 -0.54 14.29
CA ALA A 91 7.58 -0.73 13.23
C ALA A 91 7.99 -2.21 13.05
N VAL A 92 8.06 -2.99 14.11
CA VAL A 92 8.37 -4.43 14.07
C VAL A 92 7.25 -5.20 13.38
N VAL A 93 5.99 -4.87 13.70
CA VAL A 93 4.81 -5.53 13.11
C VAL A 93 4.65 -5.15 11.64
N GLN A 94 4.91 -3.89 11.28
CA GLN A 94 4.93 -3.43 9.88
C GLN A 94 5.97 -4.20 9.05
N GLN A 95 7.18 -4.39 9.60
CA GLN A 95 8.27 -5.11 8.92
C GLN A 95 8.03 -6.63 8.82
N ALA A 96 7.19 -7.19 9.67
CA ALA A 96 6.84 -8.61 9.63
C ALA A 96 6.07 -9.02 8.37
N ASN A 97 5.52 -8.04 7.63
CA ASN A 97 4.82 -8.25 6.36
C ASN A 97 3.73 -9.33 6.47
N LEU A 98 2.86 -9.18 7.46
CA LEU A 98 1.84 -10.17 7.83
C LEU A 98 0.95 -10.56 6.63
N MET A 99 0.89 -11.86 6.34
CA MET A 99 0.15 -12.43 5.22
C MET A 99 -0.76 -13.55 5.75
N PRO A 100 -2.08 -13.46 5.60
CA PRO A 100 -2.98 -14.55 5.95
C PRO A 100 -2.62 -15.84 5.22
N PRO A 101 -2.70 -17.01 5.89
CA PRO A 101 -2.31 -18.29 5.29
C PRO A 101 -3.04 -18.59 3.97
N ASP A 102 -4.31 -18.21 3.89
CA ASP A 102 -5.17 -18.54 2.74
C ASP A 102 -5.31 -17.39 1.71
N LEU A 103 -4.62 -16.26 1.92
CA LEU A 103 -4.75 -15.09 1.05
C LEU A 103 -4.51 -15.42 -0.43
N LEU A 104 -3.44 -16.17 -0.73
CA LEU A 104 -3.04 -16.49 -2.12
C LEU A 104 -3.86 -17.64 -2.73
N SER A 105 -4.55 -18.44 -1.90
CA SER A 105 -5.45 -19.51 -2.34
C SER A 105 -6.91 -19.08 -2.45
N GLY A 106 -7.23 -17.92 -1.89
CA GLY A 106 -8.55 -17.32 -1.91
C GLY A 106 -8.89 -16.61 -3.24
N PRO A 107 -10.01 -15.90 -3.29
CA PRO A 107 -10.40 -15.11 -4.46
C PRO A 107 -9.36 -14.04 -4.79
N ALA A 108 -8.81 -14.05 -6.00
CA ALA A 108 -7.78 -13.10 -6.44
C ALA A 108 -8.15 -11.62 -6.22
N GLY A 109 -9.46 -11.30 -6.27
CA GLY A 109 -9.96 -9.94 -6.02
C GLY A 109 -9.79 -9.46 -4.57
N ALA A 110 -9.54 -10.35 -3.60
CA ALA A 110 -9.30 -9.97 -2.21
C ALA A 110 -7.82 -9.64 -1.92
N ILE A 111 -6.90 -10.16 -2.72
CA ILE A 111 -5.45 -10.03 -2.49
C ILE A 111 -5.03 -8.56 -2.53
N LEU A 112 -5.32 -7.86 -3.61
CA LEU A 112 -4.90 -6.46 -3.77
C LEU A 112 -5.51 -5.54 -2.70
N PRO A 113 -6.82 -5.57 -2.40
CA PRO A 113 -7.39 -4.79 -1.30
C PRO A 113 -6.72 -5.06 0.04
N TYR A 114 -6.46 -6.33 0.38
CA TYR A 114 -5.75 -6.68 1.61
C TYR A 114 -4.37 -6.03 1.67
N LEU A 115 -3.56 -6.17 0.61
CA LEU A 115 -2.21 -5.62 0.56
C LEU A 115 -2.18 -4.09 0.66
N LEU A 116 -3.18 -3.41 0.09
CA LEU A 116 -3.30 -1.95 0.17
C LEU A 116 -3.75 -1.45 1.55
N MET A 117 -4.51 -2.25 2.27
CA MET A 117 -5.10 -1.87 3.56
C MET A 117 -4.25 -2.30 4.75
N ARG A 118 -3.43 -3.31 4.60
CA ARG A 118 -2.68 -3.97 5.68
C ARG A 118 -1.95 -2.98 6.60
N GLU A 119 -1.11 -2.13 6.03
CA GLU A 119 -0.28 -1.21 6.82
C GLU A 119 -1.12 -0.15 7.55
N HIS A 120 -2.14 0.38 6.88
CA HIS A 120 -3.08 1.33 7.50
C HIS A 120 -3.88 0.69 8.64
N VAL A 121 -4.28 -0.57 8.48
CA VAL A 121 -4.97 -1.32 9.55
C VAL A 121 -4.05 -1.53 10.74
N ILE A 122 -2.78 -1.87 10.52
CA ILE A 122 -1.79 -2.02 11.60
C ILE A 122 -1.64 -0.70 12.35
N ASP A 123 -1.35 0.39 11.64
CA ASP A 123 -1.18 1.72 12.26
C ASP A 123 -2.43 2.12 13.06
N ARG A 124 -3.62 1.94 12.48
CA ARG A 124 -4.86 2.28 13.15
C ARG A 124 -5.13 1.48 14.42
N LEU A 125 -4.79 0.19 14.43
CA LEU A 125 -4.92 -0.63 15.61
C LEU A 125 -3.94 -0.20 16.71
N TYR A 126 -2.72 0.19 16.36
CA TYR A 126 -1.77 0.75 17.32
C TYR A 126 -2.27 2.07 17.90
N ASP A 127 -2.71 3.01 17.07
CA ASP A 127 -3.25 4.29 17.52
C ASP A 127 -4.44 4.13 18.48
N GLN A 128 -5.31 3.15 18.22
CA GLN A 128 -6.50 2.91 19.04
C GLN A 128 -6.21 2.18 20.36
N ASN A 129 -5.17 1.35 20.42
CA ASN A 129 -4.90 0.48 21.57
C ASN A 129 -3.70 0.91 22.40
N VAL A 130 -2.69 1.55 21.81
CA VAL A 130 -1.48 2.01 22.49
C VAL A 130 -1.51 3.51 22.72
N GLY A 131 -2.15 4.25 21.82
CA GLY A 131 -2.21 5.70 21.83
C GLY A 131 -1.03 6.34 21.05
N TYR A 132 -0.99 7.67 21.05
CA TYR A 132 -0.06 8.46 20.23
C TYR A 132 1.32 8.68 20.87
N TRP A 133 1.52 8.28 22.11
CA TRP A 133 2.77 8.46 22.82
C TRP A 133 3.14 7.24 23.66
N GLN A 134 4.42 6.96 23.73
CA GLN A 134 4.98 5.83 24.45
C GLN A 134 6.03 6.26 25.47
N ALA A 135 6.38 5.38 26.39
CA ALA A 135 7.32 5.68 27.47
C ALA A 135 8.73 6.04 26.99
N ASP A 136 9.10 5.63 25.78
CA ASP A 136 10.36 5.96 25.10
C ASP A 136 10.32 7.29 24.32
N LEU A 137 9.31 8.11 24.56
CA LEU A 137 9.06 9.42 23.95
C LEU A 137 8.60 9.34 22.46
N GLN A 138 8.38 8.19 21.88
CA GLN A 138 7.74 8.08 20.57
C GLN A 138 6.36 8.74 20.59
N GLY A 139 6.04 9.49 19.53
CA GLY A 139 4.80 10.27 19.45
C GLY A 139 4.81 11.61 20.21
N ILE A 140 5.80 11.88 21.08
CA ILE A 140 5.94 13.16 21.78
C ILE A 140 7.08 13.99 21.21
N SER A 141 8.26 13.39 21.05
CA SER A 141 9.46 14.09 20.57
C SER A 141 9.68 13.78 19.10
N HIS A 142 9.32 14.73 18.25
CA HIS A 142 9.52 14.61 16.82
C HIS A 142 10.89 15.17 16.43
N ILE A 143 11.73 14.31 15.86
CA ILE A 143 13.05 14.69 15.34
C ILE A 143 12.99 14.67 13.82
N SER A 144 13.30 15.80 13.20
CA SER A 144 13.34 15.94 11.74
C SER A 144 14.51 15.17 11.12
N HIS A 145 14.46 14.92 9.81
CA HIS A 145 15.59 14.33 9.08
C HIS A 145 16.85 15.21 9.20
N ALA A 146 16.70 16.53 9.20
CA ALA A 146 17.82 17.45 9.36
C ALA A 146 18.50 17.31 10.73
N GLU A 147 17.73 17.20 11.82
CA GLU A 147 18.26 16.99 13.16
C GLU A 147 18.92 15.63 13.32
N ARG A 148 18.36 14.57 12.69
CA ARG A 148 19.03 13.25 12.65
C ARG A 148 20.37 13.32 11.91
N ALA A 149 20.43 14.06 10.80
CA ALA A 149 21.66 14.29 10.07
C ALA A 149 22.69 15.07 10.91
N GLU A 150 22.24 16.10 11.62
CA GLU A 150 23.05 16.88 12.56
C GLU A 150 23.63 15.98 13.67
N MET A 151 22.80 15.15 14.30
CA MET A 151 23.27 14.19 15.31
C MET A 151 24.38 13.28 14.76
N LEU A 152 24.21 12.74 13.57
CA LEU A 152 25.19 11.83 12.96
C LEU A 152 26.49 12.54 12.57
N VAL A 153 26.39 13.69 11.93
CA VAL A 153 27.56 14.37 11.35
C VAL A 153 28.24 15.29 12.34
N ASP A 154 27.47 16.14 13.03
CA ASP A 154 28.05 17.23 13.83
C ASP A 154 28.33 16.76 15.26
N TYR A 155 27.49 15.94 15.87
CA TYR A 155 27.71 15.43 17.24
C TYR A 155 28.48 14.10 17.27
N LEU A 156 28.20 13.15 16.38
CA LEU A 156 28.89 11.86 16.36
C LEU A 156 30.11 11.83 15.42
N GLY A 157 30.33 12.88 14.61
CA GLY A 157 31.49 13.00 13.74
C GLY A 157 31.54 11.98 12.60
N VAL A 158 30.37 11.49 12.15
CA VAL A 158 30.30 10.46 11.08
C VAL A 158 30.75 11.06 9.76
N SER A 159 31.90 10.60 9.27
CA SER A 159 32.43 10.97 7.97
C SER A 159 31.67 10.27 6.83
N GLN A 160 31.73 10.85 5.61
CA GLN A 160 31.17 10.24 4.41
C GLN A 160 31.61 8.78 4.19
N ARG A 161 32.87 8.44 4.48
CA ARG A 161 33.40 7.07 4.36
C ARG A 161 32.73 6.12 5.35
N GLN A 162 32.56 6.55 6.59
CA GLN A 162 31.88 5.76 7.63
C GLN A 162 30.41 5.56 7.30
N PHE A 163 29.74 6.62 6.84
CA PHE A 163 28.35 6.56 6.39
C PHE A 163 28.17 5.57 5.24
N ALA A 164 28.98 5.69 4.17
CA ALA A 164 28.96 4.76 3.04
C ALA A 164 29.26 3.30 3.47
N GLY A 165 30.19 3.12 4.42
CA GLY A 165 30.49 1.81 4.97
C GLY A 165 29.36 1.23 5.82
N ALA A 166 28.61 2.05 6.55
CA ALA A 166 27.42 1.62 7.28
C ALA A 166 26.33 1.13 6.32
N LEU A 167 26.03 1.90 5.27
CA LEU A 167 25.08 1.48 4.25
C LEU A 167 25.48 0.14 3.60
N GLU A 168 26.77 -0.05 3.31
CA GLU A 168 27.24 -1.30 2.70
C GLU A 168 27.04 -2.51 3.62
N ARG A 169 27.32 -2.36 4.92
CA ARG A 169 27.06 -3.42 5.91
C ARG A 169 25.58 -3.75 6.00
N MET A 170 24.71 -2.73 6.09
CA MET A 170 23.26 -2.94 6.13
C MET A 170 22.74 -3.66 4.87
N ILE A 171 23.28 -3.32 3.69
CA ILE A 171 22.96 -4.01 2.43
C ILE A 171 23.43 -5.47 2.49
N ALA A 172 24.62 -5.74 2.99
CA ALA A 172 25.15 -7.09 3.10
C ALA A 172 24.34 -7.95 4.08
N ASP A 173 23.85 -7.34 5.16
CA ASP A 173 23.01 -7.99 6.17
C ASP A 173 21.53 -8.11 5.75
N GLY A 174 21.15 -7.65 4.54
CA GLY A 174 19.77 -7.68 4.07
C GLY A 174 18.82 -6.67 4.75
N ARG A 175 19.37 -5.70 5.53
CA ARG A 175 18.61 -4.70 6.28
C ARG A 175 18.30 -3.47 5.40
N TYR A 176 17.61 -3.69 4.29
CA TYR A 176 17.41 -2.67 3.26
C TYR A 176 16.53 -1.50 3.73
N GLU A 177 15.49 -1.75 4.52
CA GLU A 177 14.65 -0.68 5.08
C GLU A 177 15.42 0.21 6.07
N LEU A 178 16.24 -0.41 6.92
CA LEU A 178 17.11 0.31 7.83
C LEU A 178 18.12 1.17 7.06
N ALA A 179 18.70 0.61 5.98
CA ALA A 179 19.61 1.33 5.10
C ALA A 179 18.92 2.51 4.40
N ALA A 180 17.67 2.33 3.93
CA ALA A 180 16.88 3.40 3.33
C ALA A 180 16.53 4.49 4.35
N SER A 181 16.13 4.13 5.56
CA SER A 181 15.83 5.08 6.64
C SER A 181 17.06 5.93 7.01
N LEU A 182 18.23 5.30 7.18
CA LEU A 182 19.48 6.00 7.44
C LEU A 182 19.85 6.92 6.26
N LEU A 183 19.70 6.45 5.03
CA LEU A 183 20.00 7.21 3.82
C LEU A 183 19.09 8.45 3.72
N GLU A 184 17.77 8.29 3.80
CA GLU A 184 16.81 9.39 3.67
C GLU A 184 16.98 10.45 4.76
N SER A 185 17.36 10.06 5.98
CA SER A 185 17.59 11.01 7.06
C SER A 185 18.88 11.84 6.89
N SER A 186 19.84 11.41 6.07
CA SER A 186 21.17 12.01 6.09
C SER A 186 21.80 12.26 4.72
N LYS A 187 21.17 11.83 3.62
CA LYS A 187 21.75 11.91 2.28
C LYS A 187 22.09 13.34 1.84
N ASP A 188 21.33 14.33 2.27
CA ASP A 188 21.54 15.73 1.88
C ASP A 188 22.88 16.29 2.38
N ARG A 189 23.39 15.76 3.52
CA ARG A 189 24.73 16.09 4.03
C ARG A 189 25.84 15.50 3.17
N PHE A 190 25.53 14.50 2.33
CA PHE A 190 26.46 13.75 1.50
C PHE A 190 26.05 13.72 0.01
N ALA A 191 25.13 14.60 -0.42
CA ALA A 191 24.44 14.57 -1.72
C ALA A 191 25.36 14.59 -2.96
N ARG A 192 26.60 15.07 -2.83
CA ARG A 192 27.58 15.14 -3.93
C ARG A 192 28.41 13.86 -4.10
N SER A 193 28.12 12.82 -3.34
CA SER A 193 28.91 11.58 -3.37
C SER A 193 28.34 10.57 -4.35
N GLU A 194 29.04 10.32 -5.45
CA GLU A 194 28.70 9.25 -6.39
C GLU A 194 28.64 7.86 -5.70
N SER A 195 29.54 7.65 -4.72
CA SER A 195 29.57 6.43 -3.91
C SER A 195 28.28 6.21 -3.13
N ILE A 196 27.66 7.26 -2.60
CA ILE A 196 26.37 7.18 -1.88
C ILE A 196 25.23 7.01 -2.88
N ALA A 197 25.21 7.75 -3.98
CA ALA A 197 24.20 7.61 -5.02
C ALA A 197 24.14 6.18 -5.63
N LYS A 198 25.29 5.50 -5.76
CA LYS A 198 25.33 4.09 -6.19
C LYS A 198 24.67 3.17 -5.16
N ARG A 199 24.90 3.42 -3.86
CA ARG A 199 24.27 2.62 -2.79
C ARG A 199 22.79 2.90 -2.68
N GLU A 200 22.38 4.14 -2.84
CA GLU A 200 20.96 4.54 -2.89
C GLU A 200 20.21 3.71 -3.93
N ARG A 201 20.67 3.71 -5.19
CA ARG A 201 20.04 2.90 -6.24
C ARG A 201 20.01 1.41 -5.91
N ARG A 202 21.09 0.87 -5.29
CA ARG A 202 21.15 -0.54 -4.89
C ARG A 202 20.16 -0.87 -3.77
N ILE A 203 20.03 0.00 -2.78
CA ILE A 203 19.07 -0.15 -1.68
C ILE A 203 17.65 -0.20 -2.24
N TYR A 204 17.26 0.78 -3.04
CA TYR A 204 15.91 0.86 -3.57
C TYR A 204 15.59 -0.28 -4.55
N ARG A 205 16.56 -0.75 -5.34
CA ARG A 205 16.37 -1.94 -6.17
C ARG A 205 16.12 -3.19 -5.32
N LYS A 206 16.84 -3.35 -4.22
CA LYS A 206 16.62 -4.47 -3.30
C LYS A 206 15.28 -4.40 -2.59
N LEU A 207 14.84 -3.22 -2.19
CA LEU A 207 13.51 -3.01 -1.65
C LEU A 207 12.41 -3.28 -2.69
N MET A 208 12.58 -2.82 -3.91
CA MET A 208 11.68 -3.13 -5.02
C MET A 208 11.54 -4.65 -5.21
N GLU A 209 12.66 -5.38 -5.28
CA GLU A 209 12.68 -6.85 -5.40
C GLU A 209 11.97 -7.52 -4.21
N GLN A 210 12.15 -7.01 -3.01
CA GLN A 210 11.54 -7.55 -1.78
C GLN A 210 10.02 -7.40 -1.78
N TYR A 211 9.51 -6.26 -2.26
CA TYR A 211 8.09 -5.92 -2.17
C TYR A 211 7.29 -6.19 -3.45
N GLN A 212 7.90 -6.64 -4.52
CA GLN A 212 7.24 -6.84 -5.83
C GLN A 212 5.97 -7.71 -5.79
N ASN A 213 5.88 -8.64 -4.83
CA ASN A 213 4.75 -9.59 -4.71
C ASN A 213 3.91 -9.40 -3.44
N THR A 214 4.30 -8.45 -2.57
CA THR A 214 3.69 -8.34 -1.24
C THR A 214 3.18 -6.95 -0.91
N ASP A 215 3.65 -5.92 -1.63
CA ASP A 215 3.24 -4.54 -1.41
C ASP A 215 3.37 -3.71 -2.68
N PRO A 216 2.27 -3.50 -3.40
CA PRO A 216 2.29 -2.78 -4.66
C PRO A 216 2.66 -1.29 -4.51
N PHE A 217 2.35 -0.64 -3.41
CA PHE A 217 2.73 0.76 -3.18
C PHE A 217 4.22 0.91 -2.93
N LYS A 218 4.78 0.09 -2.04
CA LYS A 218 6.22 0.07 -1.79
C LYS A 218 6.98 -0.29 -3.06
N PHE A 219 6.50 -1.28 -3.82
CA PHE A 219 7.09 -1.64 -5.10
C PHE A 219 7.15 -0.43 -6.05
N LEU A 220 6.04 0.29 -6.25
CA LEU A 220 5.98 1.46 -7.12
C LEU A 220 6.89 2.59 -6.63
N LEU A 221 6.86 2.89 -5.34
CA LEU A 221 7.71 3.92 -4.75
C LEU A 221 9.19 3.59 -4.91
N TYR A 222 9.59 2.38 -4.58
CA TYR A 222 10.99 1.97 -4.65
C TYR A 222 11.48 1.80 -6.09
N SER A 223 10.61 1.41 -7.03
CA SER A 223 10.93 1.41 -8.47
C SER A 223 11.29 2.83 -8.95
N ALA A 224 10.46 3.81 -8.59
CA ALA A 224 10.73 5.20 -8.94
C ALA A 224 12.04 5.72 -8.32
N LYS A 225 12.30 5.41 -7.05
CA LYS A 225 13.55 5.79 -6.35
C LYS A 225 14.78 5.05 -6.88
N ALA A 226 14.63 3.82 -7.38
CA ALA A 226 15.69 3.06 -8.05
C ALA A 226 16.02 3.61 -9.45
N GLY A 227 15.16 4.46 -10.00
CA GLY A 227 15.25 4.97 -11.36
C GLY A 227 14.83 3.96 -12.43
N GLU A 228 14.03 2.95 -12.03
CA GLU A 228 13.47 1.98 -12.98
C GLU A 228 12.26 2.62 -13.69
N GLN A 229 12.22 2.52 -15.00
CA GLN A 229 11.02 2.87 -15.76
C GLN A 229 10.02 1.74 -15.63
N LEU A 230 8.90 2.01 -14.96
CA LEU A 230 7.78 1.07 -14.97
C LEU A 230 7.30 0.88 -16.41
N PRO A 231 6.95 -0.35 -16.82
CA PRO A 231 6.36 -0.58 -18.12
C PRO A 231 5.17 0.38 -18.28
N GLN A 232 5.19 1.21 -19.30
CA GLN A 232 3.99 1.97 -19.66
C GLN A 232 2.92 0.92 -19.96
N MET A 233 1.85 0.93 -19.20
CA MET A 233 0.66 0.18 -19.57
C MET A 233 0.16 0.83 -20.85
N GLY A 234 0.49 0.20 -21.98
CA GLY A 234 0.01 0.63 -23.29
C GLY A 234 -1.52 0.68 -23.30
N PRO A 235 -2.12 1.42 -24.23
CA PRO A 235 -3.57 1.49 -24.35
C PRO A 235 -4.13 0.08 -24.39
N THR A 236 -5.12 -0.17 -23.53
CA THR A 236 -5.75 -1.48 -23.48
C THR A 236 -6.40 -1.74 -24.83
N ARG A 237 -6.32 -2.97 -25.34
CA ARG A 237 -6.85 -3.43 -26.64
C ARG A 237 -8.29 -2.96 -27.00
N ARG A 238 -9.00 -2.33 -26.03
CA ARG A 238 -10.32 -1.73 -26.19
C ARG A 238 -10.31 -0.33 -26.83
N GLU A 239 -9.24 0.42 -26.68
CA GLU A 239 -9.13 1.74 -27.32
C GLU A 239 -8.84 1.62 -28.81
N ASP A 240 -8.07 0.58 -29.21
CA ASP A 240 -7.81 0.29 -30.62
C ASP A 240 -9.09 -0.16 -31.36
N ALA A 241 -9.95 -0.96 -30.71
CA ALA A 241 -11.21 -1.40 -31.30
C ALA A 241 -12.25 -0.25 -31.51
N HIS A 242 -12.08 0.86 -30.82
CA HIS A 242 -12.93 2.05 -30.99
C HIS A 242 -12.40 2.98 -32.08
N ARG A 243 -11.09 3.01 -32.31
CA ARG A 243 -10.48 3.78 -33.41
C ARG A 243 -10.78 3.17 -34.76
N ASP A 244 -10.74 1.84 -34.90
CA ASP A 244 -11.02 1.15 -36.15
C ASP A 244 -12.49 1.31 -36.60
N ARG A 245 -13.45 1.49 -35.69
CA ARG A 245 -14.86 1.73 -36.03
C ARG A 245 -15.16 3.17 -36.48
N GLN A 246 -14.26 4.11 -36.25
CA GLN A 246 -14.46 5.50 -36.69
C GLN A 246 -13.82 5.80 -38.05
N THR A 247 -13.10 4.85 -38.64
CA THR A 247 -12.42 5.00 -39.94
C THR A 247 -13.09 4.28 -41.09
N GLU A 248 -14.25 3.62 -40.88
CA GLU A 248 -15.02 3.10 -42.03
C GLU A 248 -15.73 4.27 -42.75
N PRO A 249 -15.42 4.53 -44.02
CA PRO A 249 -16.11 5.57 -44.78
C PRO A 249 -17.57 5.15 -45.04
N ALA A 250 -18.49 6.07 -44.77
CA ALA A 250 -19.90 5.92 -45.06
C ALA A 250 -20.07 5.52 -46.54
N GLY A 251 -20.47 4.28 -46.74
CA GLY A 251 -20.75 3.71 -48.06
C GLY A 251 -21.82 4.52 -48.78
N THR A 252 -21.46 5.04 -49.93
CA THR A 252 -22.33 5.70 -50.91
C THR A 252 -23.47 4.74 -51.34
N SER A 253 -24.68 5.00 -50.87
CA SER A 253 -25.89 4.44 -51.45
C SER A 253 -26.16 5.11 -52.80
N ALA A 254 -25.84 4.43 -53.89
CA ALA A 254 -26.31 4.81 -55.23
C ALA A 254 -27.70 4.19 -55.46
N ALA A 255 -28.63 5.08 -55.74
CA ALA A 255 -29.98 4.74 -56.19
C ALA A 255 -29.98 4.02 -57.53
N LYS A 256 -30.82 3.02 -57.69
CA LYS A 256 -31.64 2.72 -58.87
C LYS A 256 -32.96 2.11 -58.42
#